data_e26f57a2d5fb514cf1f45618433d15b5
#
_entry.id   e26f57a2d5fb514cf1f45618433d15b5
#
_cell.length_a   1.000
_cell.length_b   1.000
_cell.length_c   1.000
_cell.angle_alpha   90.00
_cell.angle_beta   90.00
_cell.angle_gamma   90.00
#
_symmetry.space_group_name_H-M   'P 1'
#
loop_
_entity.id
_entity.type
_entity.pdbx_description
1 polymer ?
#
loop_
_entity_poly.entity_id
_entity_poly.type
_entity_poly.pdbx_seq_one_letter_code
_entity_poly.pdbx_strand_id
1 'polypeptide(L)'
;VAAVAAGIAHMVGWSFYLADPWKRALWIALTLVSLALLLYVRIVKPLFLLRRPYRIAEVRKERGDTWTLEMQPEGHAGFRFRSGQFGWLTVWGSPFKISAHPFSFSSSAAAADGRVAMSIRKLGDFTGQIDGVPVGRRVYIDGPYGAFTLGNPADLHVLVAGGVGITPMISMLRTLADEGDKRPVILLYGSKTWEEITFREELEALEARLNLTVVHVLENPPEGWLGERGFITAAVFKRHLPPGYAKHEYFICGPGVMMDAIESALGDELKVPISKYHSERYSFV
;
A
#
# COMPACT_ATOMS: atom_id res chain seq x y z
N VAL A 1 22.19 -19.33 0.00
CA VAL A 1 22.98 -20.36 -0.73
C VAL A 1 23.75 -21.23 0.26
N ALA A 2 24.57 -20.67 1.17
CA ALA A 2 25.36 -21.46 2.13
C ALA A 2 24.50 -22.37 3.03
N ALA A 3 23.38 -21.89 3.56
CA ALA A 3 22.48 -22.70 4.39
C ALA A 3 21.84 -23.86 3.62
N VAL A 4 21.51 -23.67 2.34
CA VAL A 4 20.97 -24.73 1.48
C VAL A 4 22.05 -25.78 1.17
N ALA A 5 23.26 -25.32 0.85
CA ALA A 5 24.40 -26.22 0.62
C ALA A 5 24.77 -27.04 1.89
N ALA A 6 24.77 -26.38 3.06
CA ALA A 6 24.98 -27.06 4.35
C ALA A 6 23.88 -28.07 4.66
N GLY A 7 22.60 -27.74 4.39
CA GLY A 7 21.47 -28.64 4.54
C GLY A 7 21.59 -29.88 3.64
N ILE A 8 21.98 -29.69 2.37
CA ILE A 8 22.21 -30.80 1.43
C ILE A 8 23.38 -31.67 1.90
N ALA A 9 24.51 -31.07 2.31
CA ALA A 9 25.66 -31.81 2.81
C ALA A 9 25.32 -32.60 4.08
N HIS A 10 24.53 -32.03 4.99
CA HIS A 10 24.05 -32.70 6.20
C HIS A 10 23.14 -33.90 5.86
N MET A 11 22.22 -33.72 4.92
CA MET A 11 21.31 -34.80 4.47
C MET A 11 22.07 -35.94 3.81
N VAL A 12 23.07 -35.65 2.96
CA VAL A 12 23.90 -36.65 2.28
C VAL A 12 24.77 -37.40 3.28
N GLY A 13 25.24 -36.76 4.36
CA GLY A 13 26.02 -37.38 5.41
C GLY A 13 25.25 -38.28 6.38
N TRP A 14 23.90 -38.18 6.43
CA TRP A 14 23.06 -38.96 7.35
C TRP A 14 22.23 -39.98 6.58
N SER A 15 22.67 -41.25 6.59
CA SER A 15 22.01 -42.41 5.91
C SER A 15 20.55 -42.63 6.34
N PHE A 16 20.14 -42.19 7.54
CA PHE A 16 18.78 -42.33 8.09
C PHE A 16 17.71 -41.72 7.20
N TYR A 17 17.97 -40.52 6.63
CA TYR A 17 16.99 -39.84 5.77
C TYR A 17 16.95 -40.34 4.33
N LEU A 18 18.01 -41.05 3.89
CA LEU A 18 18.16 -41.50 2.51
C LEU A 18 18.04 -42.99 2.35
N ALA A 19 17.85 -43.72 3.46
CA ALA A 19 17.71 -45.19 3.43
C ALA A 19 16.45 -45.65 2.67
N ASP A 20 15.31 -44.98 2.90
CA ASP A 20 14.07 -45.29 2.26
C ASP A 20 13.93 -44.57 0.90
N PRO A 21 13.63 -45.26 -0.21
CA PRO A 21 13.51 -44.64 -1.52
C PRO A 21 12.49 -43.49 -1.59
N TRP A 22 11.35 -43.61 -0.89
CA TRP A 22 10.34 -42.53 -0.89
C TRP A 22 10.78 -41.30 -0.11
N LYS A 23 11.51 -41.46 1.01
CA LYS A 23 12.07 -40.33 1.76
C LYS A 23 13.12 -39.60 0.91
N ARG A 24 13.98 -40.35 0.22
CA ARG A 24 14.95 -39.81 -0.73
C ARG A 24 14.28 -38.99 -1.83
N ALA A 25 13.24 -39.57 -2.46
CA ALA A 25 12.48 -38.85 -3.50
C ALA A 25 11.85 -37.55 -3.00
N LEU A 26 11.26 -37.57 -1.79
CA LEU A 26 10.69 -36.37 -1.15
C LEU A 26 11.73 -35.29 -0.93
N TRP A 27 12.90 -35.66 -0.37
CA TRP A 27 13.97 -34.69 -0.11
C TRP A 27 14.58 -34.11 -1.39
N ILE A 28 14.75 -34.97 -2.43
CA ILE A 28 15.20 -34.47 -3.74
C ILE A 28 14.16 -33.48 -4.30
N ALA A 29 12.88 -33.78 -4.26
CA ALA A 29 11.82 -32.93 -4.75
C ALA A 29 11.82 -31.58 -4.01
N LEU A 30 11.85 -31.58 -2.67
CA LEU A 30 11.92 -30.36 -1.86
C LEU A 30 13.16 -29.51 -2.18
N THR A 31 14.32 -30.16 -2.36
CA THR A 31 15.57 -29.48 -2.72
C THR A 31 15.46 -28.84 -4.11
N LEU A 32 14.93 -29.55 -5.10
CA LEU A 32 14.75 -29.05 -6.46
C LEU A 32 13.77 -27.87 -6.49
N VAL A 33 12.64 -27.97 -5.77
CA VAL A 33 11.68 -26.87 -5.64
C VAL A 33 12.32 -25.65 -4.99
N SER A 34 13.06 -25.84 -3.89
CA SER A 34 13.76 -24.74 -3.21
C SER A 34 14.81 -24.09 -4.12
N LEU A 35 15.58 -24.88 -4.87
CA LEU A 35 16.56 -24.38 -5.84
C LEU A 35 15.89 -23.62 -6.98
N ALA A 36 14.80 -24.16 -7.52
CA ALA A 36 14.02 -23.50 -8.58
C ALA A 36 13.44 -22.16 -8.11
N LEU A 37 12.91 -22.09 -6.87
CA LEU A 37 12.43 -20.85 -6.27
C LEU A 37 13.56 -19.82 -6.08
N LEU A 38 14.73 -20.27 -5.61
CA LEU A 38 15.91 -19.40 -5.47
C LEU A 38 16.38 -18.86 -6.82
N LEU A 39 16.47 -19.71 -7.84
CA LEU A 39 16.83 -19.28 -9.19
C LEU A 39 15.79 -18.30 -9.76
N TYR A 40 14.51 -18.58 -9.58
CA TYR A 40 13.44 -17.69 -10.01
C TYR A 40 13.58 -16.31 -9.36
N VAL A 41 13.65 -16.25 -8.02
CA VAL A 41 13.67 -14.97 -7.28
C VAL A 41 14.96 -14.19 -7.51
N ARG A 42 16.12 -14.89 -7.63
CA ARG A 42 17.43 -14.23 -7.69
C ARG A 42 17.92 -13.94 -9.11
N ILE A 43 17.39 -14.63 -10.11
CA ILE A 43 17.86 -14.50 -11.51
C ILE A 43 16.70 -14.17 -12.45
N VAL A 44 15.67 -15.01 -12.53
CA VAL A 44 14.60 -14.87 -13.53
C VAL A 44 13.80 -13.59 -13.30
N LYS A 45 13.35 -13.36 -12.08
CA LYS A 45 12.56 -12.18 -11.72
C LYS A 45 13.32 -10.87 -11.91
N PRO A 46 14.57 -10.68 -11.43
CA PRO A 46 15.37 -9.50 -11.75
C PRO A 46 15.61 -9.27 -13.25
N LEU A 47 15.85 -10.31 -14.03
CA LEU A 47 16.00 -10.20 -15.49
C LEU A 47 14.69 -9.72 -16.15
N PHE A 48 13.55 -10.20 -15.66
CA PHE A 48 12.25 -9.74 -16.14
C PHE A 48 12.02 -8.26 -15.80
N LEU A 49 12.35 -7.82 -14.59
CA LEU A 49 12.25 -6.41 -14.18
C LEU A 49 13.18 -5.50 -15.00
N LEU A 50 14.40 -5.95 -15.33
CA LEU A 50 15.31 -5.21 -16.21
C LEU A 50 14.73 -4.96 -17.62
N ARG A 51 13.86 -5.85 -18.11
CA ARG A 51 13.19 -5.70 -19.40
C ARG A 51 11.94 -4.83 -19.35
N ARG A 52 11.49 -4.45 -18.15
CA ARG A 52 10.28 -3.65 -17.92
C ARG A 52 10.57 -2.48 -16.97
N PRO A 53 11.56 -1.63 -17.29
CA PRO A 53 11.88 -0.49 -16.47
C PRO A 53 10.80 0.59 -16.55
N TYR A 54 10.72 1.37 -15.50
CA TYR A 54 10.02 2.64 -15.47
C TYR A 54 11.01 3.78 -15.41
N ARG A 55 10.56 4.96 -15.80
CA ARG A 55 11.34 6.20 -15.74
C ARG A 55 10.58 7.22 -14.91
N ILE A 56 11.26 7.88 -13.98
CA ILE A 56 10.67 8.99 -13.22
C ILE A 56 10.28 10.09 -14.20
N ALA A 57 8.98 10.37 -14.28
CA ALA A 57 8.43 11.45 -15.09
C ALA A 57 8.37 12.76 -14.31
N GLU A 58 7.99 12.70 -13.03
CA GLU A 58 7.88 13.85 -12.13
C GLU A 58 8.19 13.45 -10.69
N VAL A 59 8.75 14.39 -9.93
CA VAL A 59 8.91 14.31 -8.47
C VAL A 59 8.22 15.52 -7.89
N ARG A 60 7.05 15.32 -7.27
CA ARG A 60 6.22 16.42 -6.76
C ARG A 60 6.19 16.41 -5.24
N LYS A 61 6.42 17.59 -4.66
CA LYS A 61 6.27 17.78 -3.22
C LYS A 61 4.80 17.90 -2.85
N GLU A 62 4.38 17.10 -1.90
CA GLU A 62 3.07 17.17 -1.27
C GLU A 62 3.19 17.78 0.13
N ARG A 63 2.06 17.95 0.84
CA ARG A 63 2.05 18.33 2.25
C ARG A 63 2.50 17.20 3.16
N GLY A 64 2.79 17.49 4.43
CA GLY A 64 3.12 16.47 5.42
C GLY A 64 4.43 15.72 5.16
N ASP A 65 5.42 16.44 4.58
CA ASP A 65 6.74 15.90 4.23
C ASP A 65 6.67 14.65 3.32
N THR A 66 5.67 14.64 2.43
CA THR A 66 5.40 13.57 1.48
C THR A 66 5.82 14.01 0.07
N TRP A 67 6.28 13.06 -0.72
CA TRP A 67 6.70 13.25 -2.10
C TRP A 67 6.07 12.21 -3.00
N THR A 68 5.50 12.66 -4.10
CA THR A 68 4.92 11.79 -5.12
C THR A 68 5.92 11.58 -6.25
N LEU A 69 6.26 10.32 -6.50
CA LEU A 69 7.01 9.90 -7.68
C LEU A 69 6.02 9.46 -8.75
N GLU A 70 5.94 10.18 -9.84
CA GLU A 70 5.21 9.76 -11.02
C GLU A 70 6.16 9.01 -11.97
N MET A 71 5.78 7.82 -12.40
CA MET A 71 6.61 6.92 -13.16
C MET A 71 5.90 6.49 -14.43
N GLN A 72 6.59 6.58 -15.56
CA GLN A 72 6.09 6.12 -16.85
C GLN A 72 6.83 4.87 -17.31
N PRO A 73 6.16 3.91 -17.98
CA PRO A 73 6.81 2.72 -18.51
C PRO A 73 7.77 3.07 -19.64
N GLU A 74 8.91 2.39 -19.71
CA GLU A 74 9.92 2.59 -20.75
C GLU A 74 10.00 1.35 -21.65
N GLY A 75 9.49 1.45 -22.88
CA GLY A 75 9.52 0.36 -23.87
C GLY A 75 8.51 -0.77 -23.65
N HIS A 76 7.49 -0.54 -22.78
CA HIS A 76 6.40 -1.49 -22.55
C HIS A 76 5.11 -0.75 -22.16
N ALA A 77 3.98 -1.45 -22.16
CA ALA A 77 2.66 -0.85 -21.87
C ALA A 77 2.36 -0.65 -20.36
N GLY A 78 3.32 -0.91 -19.47
CA GLY A 78 3.08 -0.91 -18.04
C GLY A 78 2.41 -2.20 -17.56
N PHE A 79 1.77 -2.12 -16.40
CA PHE A 79 0.93 -3.17 -15.84
C PHE A 79 -0.39 -2.58 -15.33
N ARG A 80 -1.40 -3.42 -15.23
CA ARG A 80 -2.67 -3.05 -14.59
C ARG A 80 -2.60 -3.41 -13.11
N PHE A 81 -3.19 -2.57 -12.27
CA PHE A 81 -3.34 -2.81 -10.85
C PHE A 81 -4.77 -2.45 -10.41
N ARG A 82 -5.14 -2.81 -9.20
CA ARG A 82 -6.38 -2.39 -8.55
C ARG A 82 -6.04 -1.33 -7.50
N SER A 83 -6.88 -0.31 -7.39
CA SER A 83 -6.68 0.76 -6.40
C SER A 83 -6.56 0.20 -4.99
N GLY A 84 -5.59 0.72 -4.24
CA GLY A 84 -5.20 0.23 -2.93
C GLY A 84 -4.08 -0.82 -2.92
N GLN A 85 -3.71 -1.40 -4.07
CA GLN A 85 -2.54 -2.29 -4.15
C GLN A 85 -1.22 -1.53 -4.01
N PHE A 86 -0.14 -2.27 -3.75
CA PHE A 86 1.22 -1.76 -3.61
C PHE A 86 2.20 -2.47 -4.56
N GLY A 87 3.39 -1.92 -4.70
CA GLY A 87 4.51 -2.52 -5.41
C GLY A 87 5.81 -2.30 -4.67
N TRP A 88 6.78 -3.18 -4.93
CA TRP A 88 8.15 -3.02 -4.46
C TRP A 88 8.91 -2.13 -5.43
N LEU A 89 9.34 -0.97 -4.95
CA LEU A 89 10.05 0.03 -5.74
C LEU A 89 11.56 -0.05 -5.49
N THR A 90 12.33 -0.19 -6.57
CA THR A 90 13.79 -0.05 -6.57
C THR A 90 14.15 1.25 -7.27
N VAL A 91 14.63 2.25 -6.51
CA VAL A 91 15.05 3.57 -7.03
C VAL A 91 16.54 3.61 -7.29
N TRP A 92 17.36 3.17 -6.33
CA TRP A 92 18.81 3.19 -6.42
C TRP A 92 19.37 1.78 -6.58
N GLY A 93 19.96 1.51 -7.73
CA GLY A 93 20.61 0.24 -7.96
C GLY A 93 19.93 -0.64 -9.00
N SER A 94 20.12 -1.96 -8.86
CA SER A 94 19.66 -2.97 -9.80
C SER A 94 18.66 -3.90 -9.10
N PRO A 95 17.69 -4.48 -9.83
CA PRO A 95 16.77 -5.49 -9.31
C PRO A 95 17.46 -6.73 -8.72
N PHE A 96 18.75 -6.93 -8.99
CA PHE A 96 19.56 -8.01 -8.40
C PHE A 96 19.98 -7.72 -6.94
N LYS A 97 19.88 -6.46 -6.49
CA LYS A 97 20.16 -6.07 -5.11
C LYS A 97 18.87 -6.11 -4.29
N ILE A 98 18.98 -6.51 -3.02
CA ILE A 98 17.84 -6.44 -2.08
C ILE A 98 17.77 -5.00 -1.57
N SER A 99 17.19 -4.11 -2.36
CA SER A 99 17.04 -2.68 -2.05
C SER A 99 15.68 -2.14 -2.48
N ALA A 100 14.73 -3.02 -2.71
CA ALA A 100 13.36 -2.65 -3.01
C ALA A 100 12.57 -2.41 -1.71
N HIS A 101 11.71 -1.39 -1.73
CA HIS A 101 10.82 -1.06 -0.61
C HIS A 101 9.36 -1.03 -1.08
N PRO A 102 8.41 -1.51 -0.26
CA PRO A 102 6.99 -1.56 -0.62
C PRO A 102 6.35 -0.19 -0.47
N PHE A 103 5.61 0.25 -1.49
CA PHE A 103 4.80 1.47 -1.44
C PHE A 103 3.47 1.25 -2.15
N SER A 104 2.39 1.74 -1.54
CA SER A 104 1.07 1.73 -2.16
C SER A 104 1.05 2.66 -3.37
N PHE A 105 0.36 2.25 -4.42
CA PHE A 105 0.09 3.13 -5.55
C PHE A 105 -0.82 4.26 -5.10
N SER A 106 -0.51 5.49 -5.53
CA SER A 106 -1.34 6.66 -5.32
C SER A 106 -2.08 7.12 -6.58
N SER A 107 -1.67 6.64 -7.77
CA SER A 107 -2.38 6.92 -9.02
C SER A 107 -3.72 6.21 -9.12
N SER A 108 -4.57 6.67 -10.03
CA SER A 108 -5.78 5.96 -10.44
C SER A 108 -5.44 4.65 -11.13
N ALA A 109 -6.16 3.58 -10.80
CA ALA A 109 -6.04 2.28 -11.48
C ALA A 109 -6.76 2.27 -12.84
N ALA A 110 -7.63 3.25 -13.10
CA ALA A 110 -8.33 3.43 -14.37
C ALA A 110 -7.48 4.13 -15.45
N ALA A 111 -6.29 4.66 -15.09
CA ALA A 111 -5.40 5.31 -16.04
C ALA A 111 -4.95 4.32 -17.13
N ALA A 112 -5.18 4.69 -18.40
CA ALA A 112 -4.94 3.80 -19.55
C ALA A 112 -3.50 3.87 -20.10
N ASP A 113 -2.70 4.87 -19.68
CA ASP A 113 -1.37 5.16 -20.21
C ASP A 113 -0.24 4.34 -19.57
N GLY A 114 -0.57 3.45 -18.64
CA GLY A 114 0.38 2.61 -17.92
C GLY A 114 1.25 3.34 -16.90
N ARG A 115 1.03 4.65 -16.69
CA ARG A 115 1.70 5.43 -15.65
C ARG A 115 1.24 4.99 -14.28
N VAL A 116 2.15 5.06 -13.33
CA VAL A 116 1.87 4.80 -11.92
C VAL A 116 2.52 5.86 -11.05
N ALA A 117 1.90 6.16 -9.93
CA ALA A 117 2.47 7.05 -8.93
C ALA A 117 2.53 6.37 -7.56
N MET A 118 3.54 6.72 -6.78
CA MET A 118 3.71 6.33 -5.39
C MET A 118 4.02 7.58 -4.56
N SER A 119 3.28 7.77 -3.47
CA SER A 119 3.46 8.92 -2.57
C SER A 119 4.11 8.44 -1.28
N ILE A 120 5.27 9.00 -0.99
CA ILE A 120 6.22 8.49 0.00
C ILE A 120 6.55 9.59 0.99
N ARG A 121 6.32 9.35 2.28
CA ARG A 121 6.70 10.26 3.36
C ARG A 121 8.17 10.05 3.70
N LYS A 122 8.91 11.15 3.90
CA LYS A 122 10.29 11.10 4.39
C LYS A 122 10.31 10.69 5.86
N LEU A 123 10.90 9.53 6.17
CA LEU A 123 10.93 9.03 7.54
C LEU A 123 12.23 8.30 7.93
N GLY A 124 12.89 7.61 7.01
CA GLY A 124 14.09 6.82 7.25
C GLY A 124 15.14 7.03 6.16
N ASP A 125 16.20 6.24 6.19
CA ASP A 125 17.36 6.41 5.32
C ASP A 125 17.02 6.34 3.83
N PHE A 126 16.15 5.40 3.44
CA PHE A 126 15.72 5.27 2.05
C PHE A 126 14.76 6.40 1.67
N THR A 127 13.70 6.59 2.45
CA THR A 127 12.66 7.58 2.15
C THR A 127 13.15 9.01 2.35
N GLY A 128 14.16 9.23 3.20
CA GLY A 128 14.79 10.52 3.44
C GLY A 128 15.45 11.15 2.20
N GLN A 129 15.77 10.33 1.18
CA GLN A 129 16.43 10.76 -0.05
C GLN A 129 15.47 10.86 -1.25
N ILE A 130 14.17 10.64 -1.05
CA ILE A 130 13.21 10.49 -2.13
C ILE A 130 13.00 11.77 -2.95
N ASP A 131 13.15 12.93 -2.31
CA ASP A 131 13.08 14.25 -2.93
C ASP A 131 14.24 14.56 -3.88
N GLY A 132 15.38 13.88 -3.68
CA GLY A 132 16.56 14.00 -4.54
C GLY A 132 16.57 13.04 -5.74
N VAL A 133 15.50 12.30 -5.99
CA VAL A 133 15.42 11.39 -7.14
C VAL A 133 15.35 12.20 -8.44
N PRO A 134 16.32 12.04 -9.37
CA PRO A 134 16.31 12.82 -10.61
C PRO A 134 15.17 12.39 -11.54
N VAL A 135 14.50 13.38 -12.15
CA VAL A 135 13.60 13.13 -13.29
C VAL A 135 14.38 12.44 -14.41
N GLY A 136 13.77 11.49 -15.10
CA GLY A 136 14.40 10.66 -16.10
C GLY A 136 15.16 9.44 -15.54
N ARG A 137 15.31 9.32 -14.21
CA ARG A 137 15.95 8.16 -13.60
C ARG A 137 15.15 6.88 -13.88
N ARG A 138 15.87 5.82 -14.26
CA ARG A 138 15.28 4.49 -14.42
C ARG A 138 15.08 3.84 -13.06
N VAL A 139 13.88 3.30 -12.83
CA VAL A 139 13.45 2.61 -11.63
C VAL A 139 12.77 1.29 -11.99
N TYR A 140 12.61 0.41 -11.02
CA TYR A 140 11.98 -0.89 -11.25
C TYR A 140 10.87 -1.10 -10.24
N ILE A 141 9.73 -1.59 -10.73
CA ILE A 141 8.54 -1.85 -9.92
C ILE A 141 8.21 -3.33 -10.03
N ASP A 142 8.21 -4.00 -8.92
CA ASP A 142 7.78 -5.39 -8.78
C ASP A 142 6.40 -5.42 -8.13
N GLY A 143 5.42 -5.85 -8.84
CA GLY A 143 4.00 -5.84 -8.43
C GLY A 143 3.05 -5.99 -9.61
N PRO A 144 1.75 -5.75 -9.39
CA PRO A 144 1.13 -5.29 -8.14
C PRO A 144 0.90 -6.41 -7.14
N TYR A 145 0.83 -6.05 -5.85
CA TYR A 145 0.55 -6.96 -4.74
C TYR A 145 -0.53 -6.37 -3.82
N GLY A 146 -1.08 -7.20 -2.94
CA GLY A 146 -2.05 -6.80 -1.92
C GLY A 146 -3.49 -7.09 -2.30
N ALA A 147 -4.30 -7.31 -1.25
CA ALA A 147 -5.75 -7.55 -1.32
C ALA A 147 -6.57 -6.37 -0.79
N PHE A 148 -5.93 -5.28 -0.41
CA PHE A 148 -6.55 -4.07 0.12
C PHE A 148 -7.16 -3.24 -1.02
N THR A 149 -8.28 -3.74 -1.59
CA THR A 149 -8.88 -3.15 -2.79
C THR A 149 -10.39 -3.03 -2.64
N LEU A 150 -10.98 -1.97 -3.21
CA LEU A 150 -12.43 -1.83 -3.32
C LEU A 150 -12.98 -2.92 -4.25
N GLY A 151 -13.40 -4.04 -3.70
CA GLY A 151 -13.82 -5.20 -4.48
C GLY A 151 -15.28 -5.58 -4.33
N ASN A 152 -15.88 -5.30 -3.19
CA ASN A 152 -17.24 -5.69 -2.88
C ASN A 152 -18.20 -4.52 -3.08
N PRO A 153 -19.38 -4.75 -3.68
CA PRO A 153 -20.45 -3.77 -3.63
C PRO A 153 -20.85 -3.56 -2.16
N ALA A 154 -20.86 -2.31 -1.73
CA ALA A 154 -21.31 -1.92 -0.40
C ALA A 154 -22.20 -0.69 -0.50
N ASP A 155 -23.14 -0.55 0.44
CA ASP A 155 -24.01 0.62 0.51
C ASP A 155 -23.20 1.89 0.83
N LEU A 156 -22.12 1.74 1.58
CA LEU A 156 -21.19 2.81 1.95
C LEU A 156 -19.78 2.25 2.11
N HIS A 157 -18.78 2.91 1.52
CA HIS A 157 -17.37 2.68 1.78
C HIS A 157 -16.85 3.71 2.78
N VAL A 158 -16.29 3.24 3.87
CA VAL A 158 -15.67 4.07 4.91
C VAL A 158 -14.16 3.92 4.83
N LEU A 159 -13.50 4.97 4.38
CA LEU A 159 -12.03 5.02 4.30
C LEU A 159 -11.52 5.69 5.58
N VAL A 160 -10.52 5.09 6.22
CA VAL A 160 -9.94 5.61 7.47
C VAL A 160 -8.44 5.69 7.28
N ALA A 161 -7.93 6.90 7.21
CA ALA A 161 -6.53 7.17 6.94
C ALA A 161 -5.85 7.90 8.10
N GLY A 162 -4.57 7.57 8.37
CA GLY A 162 -3.70 8.33 9.27
C GLY A 162 -2.39 8.72 8.60
N GLY A 163 -2.12 10.03 8.51
CA GLY A 163 -0.91 10.53 7.88
C GLY A 163 -0.70 9.98 6.46
N VAL A 164 0.44 9.33 6.19
CA VAL A 164 0.76 8.74 4.87
C VAL A 164 -0.15 7.56 4.49
N GLY A 165 -0.93 7.01 5.43
CA GLY A 165 -1.96 5.99 5.15
C GLY A 165 -3.07 6.48 4.20
N ILE A 166 -3.10 7.76 3.87
CA ILE A 166 -3.94 8.32 2.81
C ILE A 166 -3.57 7.78 1.41
N THR A 167 -2.35 7.25 1.20
CA THR A 167 -1.85 6.86 -0.12
C THR A 167 -2.71 5.81 -0.84
N PRO A 168 -3.08 4.67 -0.24
CA PRO A 168 -4.02 3.75 -0.89
C PRO A 168 -5.41 4.34 -1.05
N MET A 169 -5.85 5.20 -0.12
CA MET A 169 -7.19 5.82 -0.19
C MET A 169 -7.29 6.81 -1.35
N ILE A 170 -6.26 7.63 -1.59
CA ILE A 170 -6.27 8.56 -2.73
C ILE A 170 -6.29 7.81 -4.06
N SER A 171 -5.61 6.65 -4.17
CA SER A 171 -5.70 5.78 -5.34
C SER A 171 -7.14 5.28 -5.56
N MET A 172 -7.83 4.87 -4.49
CA MET A 172 -9.23 4.46 -4.54
C MET A 172 -10.13 5.62 -5.00
N LEU A 173 -9.99 6.79 -4.40
CA LEU A 173 -10.80 7.97 -4.74
C LEU A 173 -10.58 8.46 -6.17
N ARG A 174 -9.32 8.51 -6.62
CA ARG A 174 -8.97 8.84 -8.02
C ARG A 174 -9.60 7.86 -9.00
N THR A 175 -9.54 6.56 -8.67
CA THR A 175 -10.11 5.50 -9.53
C THR A 175 -11.63 5.64 -9.62
N LEU A 176 -12.32 5.81 -8.49
CA LEU A 176 -13.76 6.03 -8.47
C LEU A 176 -14.17 7.29 -9.28
N ALA A 177 -13.38 8.36 -9.17
CA ALA A 177 -13.65 9.60 -9.91
C ALA A 177 -13.47 9.43 -11.42
N ASP A 178 -12.46 8.69 -11.85
CA ASP A 178 -12.18 8.45 -13.27
C ASP A 178 -13.16 7.43 -13.89
N GLU A 179 -13.68 6.50 -13.10
CA GLU A 179 -14.74 5.58 -13.48
C GLU A 179 -16.15 6.21 -13.43
N GLY A 180 -16.27 7.43 -12.88
CA GLY A 180 -17.57 8.12 -12.70
C GLY A 180 -18.47 7.44 -11.67
N ASP A 181 -17.88 6.71 -10.72
CA ASP A 181 -18.61 5.99 -9.68
C ASP A 181 -19.34 6.96 -8.74
N LYS A 182 -20.58 6.63 -8.41
CA LYS A 182 -21.46 7.46 -7.56
C LYS A 182 -21.76 6.83 -6.20
N ARG A 183 -21.10 5.73 -5.87
CA ARG A 183 -21.26 5.11 -4.55
C ARG A 183 -20.87 6.10 -3.46
N PRO A 184 -21.60 6.12 -2.32
CA PRO A 184 -21.23 7.00 -1.23
C PRO A 184 -19.93 6.55 -0.57
N VAL A 185 -19.05 7.52 -0.28
CA VAL A 185 -17.76 7.30 0.38
C VAL A 185 -17.63 8.32 1.51
N ILE A 186 -17.23 7.88 2.68
CA ILE A 186 -16.81 8.75 3.78
C ILE A 186 -15.33 8.49 4.07
N LEU A 187 -14.52 9.54 4.04
CA LEU A 187 -13.11 9.50 4.43
C LEU A 187 -12.94 10.15 5.80
N LEU A 188 -12.55 9.37 6.80
CA LEU A 188 -12.08 9.89 8.09
C LEU A 188 -10.56 10.00 8.02
N TYR A 189 -10.02 11.22 8.04
CA TYR A 189 -8.59 11.45 7.84
C TYR A 189 -7.94 12.11 9.05
N GLY A 190 -7.15 11.32 9.80
CA GLY A 190 -6.36 11.77 10.94
C GLY A 190 -5.03 12.39 10.51
N SER A 191 -4.76 13.61 10.96
CA SER A 191 -3.52 14.34 10.72
C SER A 191 -3.08 15.10 11.96
N LYS A 192 -1.79 15.43 12.06
CA LYS A 192 -1.31 16.22 13.21
C LYS A 192 -1.82 17.64 13.17
N THR A 193 -1.63 18.33 12.06
CA THR A 193 -2.06 19.71 11.86
C THR A 193 -2.76 19.87 10.51
N TRP A 194 -3.39 21.00 10.31
CA TRP A 194 -4.05 21.35 9.05
C TRP A 194 -3.06 21.45 7.87
N GLU A 195 -1.86 21.95 8.14
CA GLU A 195 -0.81 22.15 7.13
C GLU A 195 -0.21 20.81 6.66
N GLU A 196 -0.25 19.78 7.51
CA GLU A 196 0.31 18.46 7.19
C GLU A 196 -0.65 17.55 6.41
N ILE A 197 -1.91 17.95 6.17
CA ILE A 197 -2.88 17.15 5.43
C ILE A 197 -2.39 16.94 3.99
N THR A 198 -1.90 15.75 3.70
CA THR A 198 -1.46 15.35 2.35
C THR A 198 -2.67 15.30 1.41
N PHE A 199 -2.55 15.83 0.19
CA PHE A 199 -3.61 15.90 -0.83
C PHE A 199 -4.84 16.75 -0.44
N ARG A 200 -4.72 17.69 0.48
CA ARG A 200 -5.86 18.47 0.99
C ARG A 200 -6.68 19.10 -0.13
N GLU A 201 -6.05 19.87 -0.99
CA GLU A 201 -6.71 20.59 -2.09
C GLU A 201 -7.32 19.62 -3.13
N GLU A 202 -6.68 18.47 -3.32
CA GLU A 202 -7.21 17.44 -4.21
C GLU A 202 -8.42 16.73 -3.58
N LEU A 203 -8.42 16.48 -2.28
CA LEU A 203 -9.57 15.91 -1.58
C LEU A 203 -10.79 16.83 -1.68
N GLU A 204 -10.61 18.14 -1.51
CA GLU A 204 -11.66 19.15 -1.73
C GLU A 204 -12.20 19.11 -3.18
N ALA A 205 -11.32 18.96 -4.18
CA ALA A 205 -11.75 18.84 -5.58
C ALA A 205 -12.47 17.50 -5.86
N LEU A 206 -12.09 16.42 -5.17
CA LEU A 206 -12.75 15.11 -5.32
C LEU A 206 -14.15 15.08 -4.69
N GLU A 207 -14.43 15.84 -3.63
CA GLU A 207 -15.79 16.00 -3.09
C GLU A 207 -16.77 16.57 -4.13
N ALA A 208 -16.29 17.45 -5.03
CA ALA A 208 -17.11 17.98 -6.12
C ALA A 208 -17.38 16.96 -7.25
N ARG A 209 -16.56 15.90 -7.37
CA ARG A 209 -16.65 14.90 -8.43
C ARG A 209 -17.34 13.61 -7.99
N LEU A 210 -17.24 13.27 -6.72
CA LEU A 210 -17.72 12.04 -6.09
C LEU A 210 -18.85 12.32 -5.10
N ASN A 211 -19.58 11.30 -4.73
CA ASN A 211 -20.42 11.30 -3.52
C ASN A 211 -19.51 11.03 -2.30
N LEU A 212 -18.60 11.94 -2.04
CA LEU A 212 -17.56 11.86 -1.01
C LEU A 212 -17.83 12.87 0.10
N THR A 213 -17.63 12.46 1.33
CA THR A 213 -17.53 13.36 2.50
C THR A 213 -16.18 13.16 3.15
N VAL A 214 -15.40 14.22 3.28
CA VAL A 214 -14.11 14.19 3.97
C VAL A 214 -14.24 14.78 5.37
N VAL A 215 -13.87 13.99 6.38
CA VAL A 215 -13.84 14.41 7.79
C VAL A 215 -12.40 14.46 8.25
N HIS A 216 -11.85 15.65 8.42
CA HIS A 216 -10.52 15.84 8.99
C HIS A 216 -10.56 15.78 10.51
N VAL A 217 -9.71 14.93 11.10
CA VAL A 217 -9.52 14.80 12.54
C VAL A 217 -8.11 15.25 12.88
N LEU A 218 -7.97 16.37 13.61
CA LEU A 218 -6.67 17.00 13.86
C LEU A 218 -6.23 16.84 15.31
N GLU A 219 -5.01 16.33 15.51
CA GLU A 219 -4.41 16.26 16.85
C GLU A 219 -4.15 17.68 17.41
N ASN A 220 -3.60 18.56 16.59
CA ASN A 220 -3.27 19.94 16.93
C ASN A 220 -3.93 20.89 15.91
N PRO A 221 -5.24 21.13 16.05
CA PRO A 221 -5.97 21.99 15.12
C PRO A 221 -5.61 23.47 15.31
N PRO A 222 -5.74 24.30 14.24
CA PRO A 222 -5.57 25.74 14.35
C PRO A 222 -6.65 26.37 15.22
N GLU A 223 -6.40 27.62 15.65
CA GLU A 223 -7.39 28.42 16.36
C GLU A 223 -8.66 28.59 15.53
N GLY A 224 -9.84 28.49 16.17
CA GLY A 224 -11.12 28.58 15.47
C GLY A 224 -11.55 27.30 14.73
N TRP A 225 -10.81 26.20 14.81
CA TRP A 225 -11.18 24.94 14.18
C TRP A 225 -12.53 24.42 14.66
N LEU A 226 -13.46 24.18 13.73
CA LEU A 226 -14.82 23.69 14.01
C LEU A 226 -15.00 22.17 13.73
N GLY A 227 -13.98 21.53 13.12
CA GLY A 227 -14.01 20.10 12.82
C GLY A 227 -13.58 19.22 14.01
N GLU A 228 -13.32 17.95 13.74
CA GLU A 228 -12.95 16.97 14.74
C GLU A 228 -11.54 17.23 15.30
N ARG A 229 -11.38 16.94 16.61
CA ARG A 229 -10.11 17.16 17.34
C ARG A 229 -9.64 15.87 17.96
N GLY A 230 -8.32 15.69 18.05
CA GLY A 230 -7.68 14.53 18.66
C GLY A 230 -7.57 13.34 17.70
N PHE A 231 -8.13 12.22 18.06
CA PHE A 231 -7.99 10.94 17.36
C PHE A 231 -9.33 10.42 16.83
N ILE A 232 -9.26 9.55 15.83
CA ILE A 232 -10.43 8.86 15.29
C ILE A 232 -10.87 7.80 16.31
N THR A 233 -12.05 7.99 16.91
CA THR A 233 -12.64 7.15 17.95
C THR A 233 -14.02 6.66 17.54
N ALA A 234 -14.61 5.73 18.28
CA ALA A 234 -16.00 5.30 18.10
C ALA A 234 -17.00 6.47 18.11
N ALA A 235 -16.72 7.51 18.91
CA ALA A 235 -17.55 8.71 18.94
C ALA A 235 -17.52 9.48 17.62
N VAL A 236 -16.35 9.56 16.93
CA VAL A 236 -16.23 10.17 15.61
C VAL A 236 -17.02 9.36 14.59
N PHE A 237 -16.91 8.04 14.58
CA PHE A 237 -17.72 7.18 13.73
C PHE A 237 -19.24 7.42 13.93
N LYS A 238 -19.69 7.47 15.19
CA LYS A 238 -21.13 7.69 15.50
C LYS A 238 -21.64 9.05 15.05
N ARG A 239 -20.81 10.09 15.01
CA ARG A 239 -21.21 11.44 14.54
C ARG A 239 -21.31 11.53 13.02
N HIS A 240 -20.44 10.81 12.30
CA HIS A 240 -20.27 11.00 10.86
C HIS A 240 -20.79 9.86 9.99
N LEU A 241 -21.02 8.68 10.56
CA LEU A 241 -21.58 7.57 9.81
C LEU A 241 -23.09 7.41 10.03
N PRO A 242 -23.83 7.07 8.98
CA PRO A 242 -25.23 6.69 9.15
C PRO A 242 -25.34 5.41 9.99
N PRO A 243 -26.49 5.20 10.68
CA PRO A 243 -26.74 3.96 11.40
C PRO A 243 -26.65 2.72 10.51
N GLY A 244 -26.29 1.58 11.13
CA GLY A 244 -26.12 0.32 10.39
C GLY A 244 -24.67 -0.01 10.11
N TYR A 245 -23.78 0.34 11.01
CA TYR A 245 -22.31 0.18 10.93
C TYR A 245 -21.85 -1.20 10.41
N ALA A 246 -22.55 -2.28 10.78
CA ALA A 246 -22.23 -3.64 10.33
C ALA A 246 -22.46 -3.89 8.83
N LYS A 247 -23.11 -2.97 8.12
CA LYS A 247 -23.39 -3.09 6.67
C LYS A 247 -22.36 -2.38 5.79
N HIS A 248 -21.55 -1.48 6.38
CA HIS A 248 -20.54 -0.71 5.66
C HIS A 248 -19.29 -1.53 5.47
N GLU A 249 -18.48 -1.19 4.45
CA GLU A 249 -17.14 -1.73 4.25
C GLU A 249 -16.11 -0.68 4.68
N TYR A 250 -15.19 -1.08 5.54
CA TYR A 250 -14.18 -0.21 6.12
C TYR A 250 -12.80 -0.54 5.59
N PHE A 251 -12.05 0.47 5.22
CA PHE A 251 -10.66 0.36 4.77
C PHE A 251 -9.78 1.23 5.66
N ILE A 252 -8.85 0.61 6.37
CA ILE A 252 -8.09 1.27 7.44
C ILE A 252 -6.61 1.22 7.09
N CYS A 253 -5.95 2.38 7.06
CA CYS A 253 -4.53 2.47 6.82
C CYS A 253 -3.88 3.62 7.59
N GLY A 254 -2.81 3.34 8.33
CA GLY A 254 -2.12 4.34 9.14
C GLY A 254 -1.14 3.73 10.14
N PRO A 255 -0.69 4.54 11.12
CA PRO A 255 0.17 4.07 12.21
C PRO A 255 -0.46 2.93 13.01
N GLY A 256 0.34 1.95 13.43
CA GLY A 256 -0.14 0.75 14.13
C GLY A 256 -1.03 1.05 15.35
N VAL A 257 -0.61 2.01 16.19
CA VAL A 257 -1.40 2.43 17.37
C VAL A 257 -2.79 2.96 16.99
N MET A 258 -2.89 3.74 15.92
CA MET A 258 -4.17 4.23 15.40
C MET A 258 -5.03 3.07 14.90
N MET A 259 -4.44 2.15 14.16
CA MET A 259 -5.16 1.00 13.60
C MET A 259 -5.71 0.10 14.67
N ASP A 260 -4.93 -0.21 15.72
CA ASP A 260 -5.38 -1.01 16.86
C ASP A 260 -6.57 -0.36 17.58
N ALA A 261 -6.52 0.96 17.78
CA ALA A 261 -7.61 1.71 18.39
C ALA A 261 -8.89 1.70 17.53
N ILE A 262 -8.74 1.84 16.19
CA ILE A 262 -9.87 1.82 15.26
C ILE A 262 -10.48 0.43 15.15
N GLU A 263 -9.66 -0.62 15.05
CA GLU A 263 -10.14 -2.01 14.99
C GLU A 263 -10.91 -2.38 16.28
N SER A 264 -10.42 -1.95 17.46
CA SER A 264 -11.16 -2.11 18.72
C SER A 264 -12.47 -1.30 18.73
N ALA A 265 -12.46 -0.04 18.28
CA ALA A 265 -13.67 0.77 18.20
C ALA A 265 -14.73 0.14 17.27
N LEU A 266 -14.33 -0.38 16.12
CA LEU A 266 -15.23 -1.05 15.17
C LEU A 266 -15.77 -2.38 15.76
N GLY A 267 -14.90 -3.23 16.26
CA GLY A 267 -15.28 -4.57 16.76
C GLY A 267 -16.00 -4.52 18.11
N ASP A 268 -15.43 -3.81 19.09
CA ASP A 268 -15.90 -3.87 20.47
C ASP A 268 -17.05 -2.89 20.74
N GLU A 269 -17.02 -1.69 20.16
CA GLU A 269 -18.03 -0.67 20.43
C GLU A 269 -19.14 -0.59 19.37
N LEU A 270 -18.78 -0.66 18.07
CA LEU A 270 -19.73 -0.55 16.98
C LEU A 270 -20.26 -1.90 16.48
N LYS A 271 -19.71 -3.01 16.98
CA LYS A 271 -20.09 -4.40 16.65
C LYS A 271 -20.04 -4.69 15.15
N VAL A 272 -19.04 -4.12 14.46
CA VAL A 272 -18.79 -4.38 13.05
C VAL A 272 -18.13 -5.76 12.92
N PRO A 273 -18.64 -6.67 12.08
CA PRO A 273 -18.00 -7.95 11.83
C PRO A 273 -16.59 -7.79 11.23
N ILE A 274 -15.63 -8.63 11.63
CA ILE A 274 -14.25 -8.59 11.14
C ILE A 274 -14.16 -8.72 9.60
N SER A 275 -15.13 -9.40 8.98
CA SER A 275 -15.22 -9.54 7.52
C SER A 275 -15.55 -8.24 6.79
N LYS A 276 -15.90 -7.17 7.53
CA LYS A 276 -16.32 -5.88 7.01
C LYS A 276 -15.25 -4.80 7.08
N TYR A 277 -14.12 -5.06 7.74
CA TYR A 277 -13.02 -4.11 7.76
C TYR A 277 -11.73 -4.74 7.26
N HIS A 278 -11.05 -4.00 6.41
CA HIS A 278 -9.82 -4.35 5.75
C HIS A 278 -8.72 -3.41 6.25
N SER A 279 -7.60 -3.97 6.67
CA SER A 279 -6.51 -3.21 7.27
C SER A 279 -5.21 -3.43 6.50
N GLU A 280 -4.50 -2.36 6.19
CA GLU A 280 -3.15 -2.43 5.66
C GLU A 280 -2.18 -1.70 6.60
N ARG A 281 -1.28 -2.46 7.21
CA ARG A 281 -0.33 -1.96 8.21
C ARG A 281 1.01 -1.66 7.57
N TYR A 282 1.51 -0.46 7.76
CA TYR A 282 2.88 -0.12 7.46
C TYR A 282 3.74 -0.37 8.70
N SER A 283 4.62 -1.38 8.63
CA SER A 283 5.66 -1.55 9.64
C SER A 283 6.84 -0.67 9.26
N PHE A 284 7.06 0.41 10.00
CA PHE A 284 8.31 1.15 9.93
C PHE A 284 9.36 0.33 10.70
N VAL A 285 10.26 -0.31 9.98
CA VAL A 285 11.44 -0.99 10.53
C VAL A 285 12.63 -0.11 10.30
#